data_794851ebedafc6fb181cd6f525e41b82
#
_entry.id   794851ebedafc6fb181cd6f525e41b82
#
_cell.length_a   1.000
_cell.length_b   1.000
_cell.length_c   1.000
_cell.angle_alpha   90.00
_cell.angle_beta   90.00
_cell.angle_gamma   90.00
#
_symmetry.space_group_name_H-M   'P 1'
#
loop_
_entity.id
_entity.type
_entity.pdbx_description
1 polymer ?
#
loop_
_entity_poly.entity_id
_entity_poly.type
_entity_poly.pdbx_seq_one_letter_code
_entity_poly.pdbx_strand_id
1 'polypeptide(L)'
;RSNYHLYQDGETPSLKLGRNPDVTVRSRGVMEKCTYCVQRINEGKIAAEREDRQVRDGEIKTACQSVCPTDAIVFGDINDPKSRVAALKAQARNYTLLDELNTRPRTSYLAAVRNLNPEIGE
;
A
#
# COMPACT_ATOMS: atom_id res chain seq x y z
N ARG A 1 -9.58 7.27 -6.04
CA ARG A 1 -10.50 6.97 -7.15
C ARG A 1 -11.90 7.43 -6.79
N SER A 2 -12.58 8.13 -7.70
CA SER A 2 -13.99 8.53 -7.58
C SER A 2 -14.80 7.86 -8.68
N ASN A 3 -15.97 7.37 -8.33
CA ASN A 3 -16.92 6.80 -9.28
C ASN A 3 -17.86 7.91 -9.76
N TYR A 4 -17.72 8.36 -11.02
CA TYR A 4 -18.57 9.40 -11.61
C TYR A 4 -19.91 8.86 -12.11
N HIS A 5 -19.99 7.57 -12.40
CA HIS A 5 -21.18 6.91 -12.90
C HIS A 5 -21.67 5.87 -11.89
N LEU A 6 -22.98 5.82 -11.73
CA LEU A 6 -23.62 4.80 -10.93
C LEU A 6 -23.87 3.56 -11.81
N TYR A 7 -22.95 2.60 -11.77
CA TYR A 7 -23.05 1.35 -12.54
C TYR A 7 -23.89 0.30 -11.80
N GLN A 8 -25.07 0.69 -11.37
CA GLN A 8 -26.02 -0.21 -10.70
C GLN A 8 -27.12 -0.67 -11.64
N ASP A 9 -26.81 -0.98 -12.88
CA ASP A 9 -27.76 -1.60 -13.78
C ASP A 9 -27.98 -3.05 -13.35
N GLY A 10 -29.10 -3.28 -12.68
CA GLY A 10 -29.56 -4.62 -12.29
C GLY A 10 -30.36 -5.31 -13.38
N GLU A 11 -30.75 -4.61 -14.46
CA GLU A 11 -31.69 -5.11 -15.46
C GLU A 11 -31.01 -5.74 -16.68
N THR A 12 -29.80 -5.33 -17.02
CA THR A 12 -29.09 -5.84 -18.19
C THR A 12 -28.20 -7.02 -17.84
N PRO A 13 -28.59 -8.29 -18.12
CA PRO A 13 -27.82 -9.47 -17.72
C PRO A 13 -26.40 -9.49 -18.31
N SER A 14 -26.20 -8.99 -19.53
CA SER A 14 -24.90 -8.98 -20.22
C SER A 14 -23.87 -8.08 -19.51
N LEU A 15 -24.28 -7.00 -18.87
CA LEU A 15 -23.37 -6.14 -18.10
C LEU A 15 -22.87 -6.82 -16.82
N LYS A 16 -23.62 -7.77 -16.28
CA LYS A 16 -23.21 -8.55 -15.10
C LYS A 16 -22.02 -9.47 -15.40
N LEU A 17 -21.91 -9.95 -16.64
CA LEU A 17 -20.79 -10.80 -17.06
C LEU A 17 -19.42 -10.08 -17.04
N GLY A 18 -19.43 -8.75 -17.20
CA GLY A 18 -18.21 -7.93 -17.14
C GLY A 18 -17.78 -7.57 -15.73
N ARG A 19 -18.48 -8.01 -14.70
CA ARG A 19 -18.22 -7.66 -13.30
C ARG A 19 -17.72 -8.85 -12.51
N ASN A 20 -16.72 -8.63 -11.67
CA ASN A 20 -16.31 -9.62 -10.69
C ASN A 20 -17.39 -9.74 -9.60
N PRO A 21 -18.01 -10.94 -9.39
CA PRO A 21 -19.06 -11.13 -8.40
C PRO A 21 -18.60 -10.91 -6.95
N ASP A 22 -17.28 -11.02 -6.71
CA ASP A 22 -16.70 -10.82 -5.37
C ASP A 22 -16.45 -9.33 -5.03
N VAL A 23 -16.75 -8.43 -5.98
CA VAL A 23 -16.50 -6.99 -5.81
C VAL A 23 -17.81 -6.22 -5.86
N THR A 24 -18.09 -5.44 -4.82
CA THR A 24 -19.24 -4.53 -4.76
C THR A 24 -19.03 -3.31 -5.65
N VAL A 25 -20.06 -2.89 -6.38
CA VAL A 25 -20.07 -1.61 -7.08
C VAL A 25 -20.39 -0.52 -6.06
N ARG A 26 -19.48 0.43 -5.89
CA ARG A 26 -19.67 1.55 -4.95
C ARG A 26 -20.45 2.67 -5.60
N SER A 27 -21.13 3.44 -4.75
CA SER A 27 -21.91 4.59 -5.18
C SER A 27 -21.05 5.68 -5.83
N ARG A 28 -21.69 6.52 -6.63
CA ARG A 28 -21.04 7.71 -7.19
C ARG A 28 -20.47 8.61 -6.09
N GLY A 29 -19.28 9.14 -6.32
CA GLY A 29 -18.61 10.08 -5.41
C GLY A 29 -17.89 9.44 -4.21
N VAL A 30 -17.92 8.12 -4.07
CA VAL A 30 -17.17 7.41 -3.02
C VAL A 30 -15.70 7.37 -3.37
N MET A 31 -14.86 7.86 -2.45
CA MET A 31 -13.42 7.79 -2.59
C MET A 31 -12.92 6.38 -2.25
N GLU A 32 -12.10 5.83 -3.12
CA GLU A 32 -11.38 4.58 -2.89
C GLU A 32 -9.89 4.83 -2.93
N LYS A 33 -9.17 4.30 -1.97
CA LYS A 33 -7.71 4.40 -1.90
C LYS A 33 -7.09 3.09 -1.42
N CYS A 34 -5.78 3.01 -1.49
CA CYS A 34 -5.03 1.88 -0.96
C CYS A 34 -5.29 1.69 0.54
N THR A 35 -5.59 0.45 0.94
CA THR A 35 -5.79 0.03 2.34
C THR A 35 -4.62 -0.80 2.86
N TYR A 36 -3.49 -0.86 2.14
CA TYR A 36 -2.34 -1.73 2.44
C TYR A 36 -2.69 -3.23 2.48
N CYS A 37 -3.64 -3.67 1.65
CA CYS A 37 -4.11 -5.06 1.62
C CYS A 37 -4.65 -5.50 3.00
N VAL A 38 -5.65 -4.78 3.51
CA VAL A 38 -6.26 -5.03 4.83
C VAL A 38 -6.65 -6.49 5.04
N GLN A 39 -7.09 -7.21 4.00
CA GLN A 39 -7.42 -8.63 4.07
C GLN A 39 -6.19 -9.48 4.45
N ARG A 40 -5.03 -9.22 3.81
CA ARG A 40 -3.77 -9.91 4.13
C ARG A 40 -3.26 -9.57 5.53
N ILE A 41 -3.45 -8.33 5.96
CA ILE A 41 -3.12 -7.90 7.33
C ILE A 41 -3.97 -8.67 8.35
N ASN A 42 -5.28 -8.76 8.11
CA ASN A 42 -6.18 -9.48 9.01
C ASN A 42 -5.88 -10.99 9.03
N GLU A 43 -5.59 -11.57 7.88
CA GLU A 43 -5.19 -12.99 7.79
C GLU A 43 -3.92 -13.26 8.61
N GLY A 44 -2.88 -12.44 8.45
CA GLY A 44 -1.65 -12.57 9.23
C GLY A 44 -1.86 -12.38 10.74
N LYS A 45 -2.71 -11.41 11.12
CA LYS A 45 -3.07 -11.21 12.53
C LYS A 45 -3.82 -12.40 13.12
N ILE A 46 -4.81 -12.94 12.40
CA ILE A 46 -5.58 -14.11 12.83
C ILE A 46 -4.67 -15.34 12.97
N ALA A 47 -3.75 -15.53 12.02
CA ALA A 47 -2.80 -16.63 12.09
C ALA A 47 -1.88 -16.53 13.33
N ALA A 48 -1.35 -15.33 13.57
CA ALA A 48 -0.49 -15.08 14.74
C ALA A 48 -1.25 -15.24 16.07
N GLU A 49 -2.49 -14.76 16.15
CA GLU A 49 -3.35 -14.88 17.33
C GLU A 49 -3.69 -16.34 17.66
N ARG A 50 -3.93 -17.18 16.64
CA ARG A 50 -4.14 -18.63 16.85
C ARG A 50 -2.94 -19.34 17.47
N GLU A 51 -1.74 -18.79 17.25
CA GLU A 51 -0.47 -19.31 17.80
C GLU A 51 -0.05 -18.59 19.10
N ASP A 52 -0.93 -17.72 19.64
CA ASP A 52 -0.68 -16.91 20.85
C ASP A 52 0.64 -16.10 20.75
N ARG A 53 0.87 -15.50 19.60
CA ARG A 53 2.05 -14.68 19.32
C ARG A 53 1.70 -13.38 18.59
N GLN A 54 2.65 -12.48 18.55
CA GLN A 54 2.57 -11.31 17.67
C GLN A 54 3.00 -11.63 16.23
N VAL A 55 2.52 -10.83 15.29
CA VAL A 55 2.95 -10.89 13.90
C VAL A 55 4.45 -10.55 13.82
N ARG A 56 5.21 -11.35 13.09
CA ARG A 56 6.64 -11.12 12.89
C ARG A 56 6.87 -10.14 11.73
N ASP A 57 7.96 -9.39 11.80
CA ASP A 57 8.33 -8.50 10.69
C ASP A 57 8.56 -9.31 9.40
N GLY A 58 7.98 -8.83 8.30
CA GLY A 58 8.05 -9.49 6.99
C GLY A 58 7.09 -10.67 6.79
N GLU A 59 6.31 -11.07 7.80
CA GLU A 59 5.32 -12.14 7.68
C GLU A 59 4.15 -11.72 6.78
N ILE A 60 3.68 -10.50 6.92
CA ILE A 60 2.63 -9.95 6.07
C ILE A 60 3.27 -9.25 4.86
N LYS A 61 2.90 -9.69 3.67
CA LYS A 61 3.32 -9.07 2.40
C LYS A 61 2.13 -8.51 1.65
N THR A 62 2.20 -7.25 1.29
CA THR A 62 1.17 -6.64 0.43
C THR A 62 1.26 -7.20 -0.99
N ALA A 63 0.17 -7.11 -1.76
CA ALA A 63 0.13 -7.61 -3.13
C ALA A 63 1.19 -6.94 -4.02
N CYS A 64 1.38 -5.63 -3.88
CA CYS A 64 2.40 -4.89 -4.61
C CYS A 64 3.82 -5.32 -4.23
N GLN A 65 4.07 -5.60 -2.95
CA GLN A 65 5.37 -6.10 -2.49
C GLN A 65 5.66 -7.50 -3.05
N SER A 66 4.66 -8.39 -3.05
CA SER A 66 4.86 -9.77 -3.50
C SER A 66 5.13 -9.92 -5.00
N VAL A 67 4.74 -8.93 -5.82
CA VAL A 67 4.98 -8.94 -7.28
C VAL A 67 6.10 -8.01 -7.71
N CYS A 68 6.78 -7.34 -6.77
CA CYS A 68 7.85 -6.41 -7.09
C CYS A 68 9.15 -7.18 -7.41
N PRO A 69 9.64 -7.18 -8.66
CA PRO A 69 10.81 -7.99 -9.04
C PRO A 69 12.12 -7.46 -8.44
N THR A 70 12.13 -6.20 -8.02
CA THR A 70 13.32 -5.54 -7.46
C THR A 70 13.32 -5.47 -5.93
N ASP A 71 12.31 -6.06 -5.27
CA ASP A 71 12.08 -5.97 -3.81
C ASP A 71 12.16 -4.52 -3.26
N ALA A 72 11.70 -3.57 -4.07
CA ALA A 72 11.77 -2.14 -3.75
C ALA A 72 10.70 -1.69 -2.73
N ILE A 73 9.69 -2.53 -2.46
CA ILE A 73 8.57 -2.20 -1.57
C ILE A 73 8.76 -2.97 -0.27
N VAL A 74 8.82 -2.23 0.83
CA VAL A 74 8.89 -2.81 2.18
C VAL A 74 7.64 -2.42 2.95
N PHE A 75 6.99 -3.42 3.54
CA PHE A 75 5.82 -3.27 4.38
C PHE A 75 6.10 -3.87 5.76
N GLY A 76 5.60 -3.23 6.82
CA GLY A 76 5.78 -3.70 8.19
C GLY A 76 5.11 -2.77 9.20
N ASP A 77 5.25 -3.08 10.47
CA ASP A 77 4.75 -2.25 11.56
C ASP A 77 5.75 -1.12 11.85
N ILE A 78 5.28 0.12 11.68
CA ILE A 78 6.08 1.33 11.97
C ILE A 78 6.27 1.57 13.47
N ASN A 79 5.47 0.95 14.32
CA ASN A 79 5.59 1.06 15.77
C ASN A 79 6.59 0.06 16.36
N ASP A 80 6.97 -0.97 15.60
CA ASP A 80 8.05 -1.86 16.00
C ASP A 80 9.41 -1.25 15.61
N PRO A 81 10.23 -0.79 16.57
CA PRO A 81 11.52 -0.18 16.29
C PRO A 81 12.53 -1.15 15.68
N LYS A 82 12.29 -2.45 15.76
CA LYS A 82 13.14 -3.50 15.18
C LYS A 82 12.72 -3.88 13.76
N SER A 83 11.57 -3.38 13.28
CA SER A 83 11.08 -3.69 11.95
C SER A 83 11.96 -3.09 10.85
N ARG A 84 12.04 -3.78 9.72
CA ARG A 84 12.75 -3.30 8.53
C ARG A 84 12.21 -1.95 8.05
N VAL A 85 10.90 -1.75 8.13
CA VAL A 85 10.27 -0.50 7.69
C VAL A 85 10.66 0.67 8.59
N ALA A 86 10.76 0.47 9.92
CA ALA A 86 11.19 1.52 10.85
C ALA A 86 12.66 1.92 10.57
N ALA A 87 13.54 0.94 10.36
CA ALA A 87 14.94 1.18 10.01
C ALA A 87 15.10 1.96 8.70
N LEU A 88 14.30 1.66 7.68
CA LEU A 88 14.31 2.37 6.41
C LEU A 88 13.79 3.81 6.55
N LYS A 89 12.74 4.00 7.34
CA LYS A 89 12.20 5.34 7.61
C LYS A 89 13.14 6.24 8.41
N ALA A 90 14.04 5.69 9.19
CA ALA A 90 15.05 6.43 9.94
C ALA A 90 16.23 6.91 9.07
N GLN A 91 16.35 6.49 7.83
CA GLN A 91 17.42 6.92 6.95
C GLN A 91 17.27 8.39 6.53
N ALA A 92 18.39 9.09 6.36
CA ALA A 92 18.41 10.48 5.89
C ALA A 92 17.82 10.67 4.49
N ARG A 93 17.76 9.61 3.69
CA ARG A 93 17.16 9.61 2.34
C ARG A 93 15.63 9.47 2.35
N ASN A 94 15.04 9.22 3.51
CA ASN A 94 13.59 9.05 3.61
C ASN A 94 12.89 10.39 3.44
N TYR A 95 11.86 10.41 2.62
CA TYR A 95 11.00 11.57 2.44
C TYR A 95 9.54 11.16 2.24
N THR A 96 8.63 12.08 2.49
CA THR A 96 7.19 11.91 2.26
C THR A 96 6.70 12.92 1.22
N LEU A 97 5.64 12.56 0.50
CA LEU A 97 5.00 13.48 -0.43
C LEU A 97 4.15 14.50 0.33
N LEU A 98 4.19 15.75 -0.10
CA LEU A 98 3.43 16.86 0.47
C LEU A 98 3.63 16.99 2.00
N ASP A 99 4.87 16.88 2.43
CA ASP A 99 5.24 16.97 3.85
C ASP A 99 4.88 18.34 4.44
N GLU A 100 5.02 19.38 3.62
CA GLU A 100 4.66 20.75 3.95
C GLU A 100 3.17 20.94 4.33
N LEU A 101 2.29 20.04 3.86
CA LEU A 101 0.87 20.05 4.21
C LEU A 101 0.55 19.32 5.52
N ASN A 102 1.55 18.75 6.19
CA ASN A 102 1.41 17.97 7.42
C ASN A 102 0.35 16.86 7.36
N THR A 103 0.20 16.23 6.20
CA THR A 103 -0.76 15.13 5.98
C THR A 103 -0.32 13.82 6.63
N ARG A 104 0.95 13.72 7.04
CA ARG A 104 1.59 12.57 7.71
C ARG A 104 1.30 11.24 7.01
N PRO A 105 1.65 11.08 5.73
CA PRO A 105 1.39 9.86 5.00
C PRO A 105 2.15 8.68 5.60
N ARG A 106 1.54 7.50 5.59
CA ARG A 106 2.18 6.27 6.05
C ARG A 106 3.22 5.76 5.07
N THR A 107 2.98 5.97 3.77
CA THR A 107 3.95 5.65 2.72
C THR A 107 5.01 6.74 2.66
N SER A 108 6.26 6.33 2.62
CA SER A 108 7.40 7.20 2.36
C SER A 108 8.32 6.57 1.33
N TYR A 109 9.26 7.34 0.85
CA TYR A 109 10.15 6.97 -0.25
C TYR A 109 11.60 7.18 0.18
N LEU A 110 12.49 6.37 -0.35
CA LEU A 110 13.93 6.60 -0.24
C LEU A 110 14.42 7.27 -1.53
N ALA A 111 15.06 8.42 -1.38
CA ALA A 111 15.62 9.14 -2.51
C ALA A 111 16.69 8.29 -3.22
N ALA A 112 16.70 8.35 -4.55
CA ALA A 112 17.74 7.72 -5.34
C ALA A 112 19.09 8.38 -5.08
N VAL A 113 20.12 7.58 -4.93
CA VAL A 113 21.50 8.09 -4.88
C VAL A 113 21.96 8.26 -6.32
N ARG A 114 22.30 9.50 -6.69
CA ARG A 114 22.87 9.83 -7.99
C ARG A 114 24.29 10.37 -7.79
N ASN A 115 25.22 9.87 -8.54
CA ASN A 115 26.54 10.47 -8.66
C ASN A 115 26.48 11.48 -9.82
N LEU A 116 26.34 12.75 -9.47
CA LEU A 116 26.33 13.81 -10.49
C LEU A 116 27.72 13.95 -11.04
N ASN A 117 27.88 13.82 -12.37
CA ASN A 117 29.12 14.19 -13.03
C ASN A 117 29.18 15.73 -13.13
N PRO A 118 30.14 16.40 -12.47
CA PRO A 118 30.21 17.87 -12.49
C PRO A 118 30.51 18.47 -13.88
N GLU A 119 30.95 17.63 -14.82
CA GLU A 119 31.23 18.06 -16.20
C GLU A 119 30.01 18.05 -17.13
N ILE A 120 28.91 17.41 -16.68
CA ILE A 120 27.64 17.44 -17.38
C ILE A 120 26.78 18.49 -16.68
N GLY A 121 26.81 19.72 -17.19
CA GLY A 121 25.93 20.78 -16.71
C GLY A 121 24.45 20.38 -16.84
N GLU A 122 23.61 20.91 -15.95
CA GLU A 122 22.15 20.80 -16.00
C GLU A 122 21.58 21.39 -17.30
#